data_9abb05fe55f27996fc3b2e787b3ab26d
#
_entry.id   9abb05fe55f27996fc3b2e787b3ab26d
#
_cell.length_a   1.000
_cell.length_b   1.000
_cell.length_c   1.000
_cell.angle_alpha   90.00
_cell.angle_beta   90.00
_cell.angle_gamma   90.00
#
_symmetry.space_group_name_H-M   'P 1'
#
loop_
_entity.id
_entity.type
_entity.pdbx_description
1 polymer ?
#
loop_
_entity_poly.entity_id
_entity_poly.type
_entity_poly.pdbx_seq_one_letter_code
_entity_poly.pdbx_strand_id
1 'polypeptide(L)'
;MAFTYQGIKKIKIPVKPDEIRTSQGAIAVFNKYLNDCIKTHQDNARKMQKYADVYEGKQDILFKTRPYSSNVNSKVVENHAKRQVDFKTNFMLGDKMQFSHKSDNCNDDLHIFDRFLADSGFHTEFMETKKDAFKFGVGTTFVQPRTDIINDDGTYSVDYDKDMESPFAINCVSPMENFVVYSSYVGEKELFCINIANVGDKGVINSTSNKYIVTIYTRNYMFIYSNVNIPNCIKTNGDMPVIKPRSIEYPYLPIIEHIFNKERIGIIELNLSLFDDINNVVSNCADSIFDSANKLYVFKNVDADQDTINAMIAGGAVVVKTNNPETPADFHTVDIQFSQQDINTYYEQRVSKAYDIAGVPLASGVTSSGGDTGKARLLGGGWENAYTIIKGDIIGCEKTDYALLKQLIAICHTVPQTKVNELTASQIEIHYNINPNDDILSKTQSVTNLYGVGMPEELILKYTNLSLDPCADAQKWVENVKAKKEEERKTTKEQAEIEAEKMANADSSDNQNAQNKENEQIEKENDKDKNAE
;
A
#
# COMPACT_ATOMS: atom_id res chain seq x y z
N MET A 1 -32.98 1.64 -4.75
CA MET A 1 -32.48 0.27 -5.03
C MET A 1 -31.65 -0.17 -3.85
N ALA A 2 -31.83 -1.39 -3.34
CA ALA A 2 -30.94 -1.90 -2.29
C ALA A 2 -29.52 -2.03 -2.87
N PHE A 3 -28.57 -1.39 -2.23
CA PHE A 3 -27.16 -1.48 -2.63
C PHE A 3 -26.63 -2.85 -2.19
N THR A 4 -26.28 -3.69 -3.14
CA THR A 4 -25.64 -4.99 -2.89
C THR A 4 -24.20 -4.95 -3.39
N TYR A 5 -23.26 -5.28 -2.53
CA TYR A 5 -21.86 -5.46 -2.93
C TYR A 5 -21.76 -6.58 -3.96
N GLN A 6 -21.19 -6.31 -5.11
CA GLN A 6 -21.08 -7.29 -6.19
C GLN A 6 -19.63 -7.62 -6.54
N GLY A 7 -18.69 -6.77 -6.13
CA GLY A 7 -17.29 -6.88 -6.50
C GLY A 7 -17.04 -6.82 -8.01
N ILE A 8 -15.80 -7.00 -8.39
CA ILE A 8 -15.40 -7.15 -9.79
C ILE A 8 -15.53 -8.60 -10.21
N LYS A 9 -16.39 -8.87 -11.20
CA LYS A 9 -16.67 -10.24 -11.64
C LYS A 9 -15.43 -10.91 -12.21
N LYS A 10 -15.09 -12.09 -11.67
CA LYS A 10 -14.08 -12.97 -12.25
C LYS A 10 -14.61 -13.59 -13.54
N ILE A 11 -13.86 -13.42 -14.65
CA ILE A 11 -14.28 -13.90 -15.96
C ILE A 11 -13.87 -15.36 -16.10
N LYS A 12 -14.85 -16.26 -16.29
CA LYS A 12 -14.64 -17.71 -16.35
C LYS A 12 -15.31 -18.29 -17.58
N ILE A 13 -14.62 -19.19 -18.25
CA ILE A 13 -15.15 -19.93 -19.41
C ILE A 13 -14.97 -21.44 -19.23
N PRO A 14 -15.84 -22.30 -19.76
CA PRO A 14 -15.76 -23.75 -19.62
C PRO A 14 -14.76 -24.38 -20.63
N VAL A 15 -13.49 -23.97 -20.53
CA VAL A 15 -12.39 -24.41 -21.37
C VAL A 15 -11.25 -24.95 -20.51
N LYS A 16 -10.61 -26.03 -20.92
CA LYS A 16 -9.42 -26.58 -20.26
C LYS A 16 -8.15 -25.92 -20.80
N PRO A 17 -7.09 -25.80 -19.98
CA PRO A 17 -5.82 -25.21 -20.45
C PRO A 17 -5.21 -25.90 -21.68
N ASP A 18 -5.47 -27.20 -21.84
CA ASP A 18 -4.92 -27.97 -22.97
C ASP A 18 -5.54 -27.56 -24.32
N GLU A 19 -6.79 -27.08 -24.32
CA GLU A 19 -7.51 -26.66 -25.52
C GLU A 19 -6.91 -25.41 -26.19
N ILE A 20 -6.16 -24.60 -25.44
CA ILE A 20 -5.54 -23.34 -25.94
C ILE A 20 -4.02 -23.46 -26.15
N ARG A 21 -3.44 -24.67 -26.06
CA ARG A 21 -2.00 -24.86 -26.26
C ARG A 21 -1.54 -24.62 -27.71
N THR A 22 -2.41 -24.90 -28.66
CA THR A 22 -2.14 -24.67 -30.09
C THR A 22 -2.79 -23.37 -30.54
N SER A 23 -2.23 -22.74 -31.56
CA SER A 23 -2.80 -21.50 -32.12
C SER A 23 -4.21 -21.72 -32.69
N GLN A 24 -4.46 -22.84 -33.34
CA GLN A 24 -5.77 -23.20 -33.89
C GLN A 24 -6.81 -23.42 -32.75
N GLY A 25 -6.44 -24.14 -31.70
CA GLY A 25 -7.31 -24.36 -30.54
C GLY A 25 -7.65 -23.05 -29.85
N ALA A 26 -6.68 -22.17 -29.65
CA ALA A 26 -6.89 -20.85 -29.08
C ALA A 26 -7.86 -20.00 -29.91
N ILE A 27 -7.69 -19.95 -31.25
CA ILE A 27 -8.61 -19.23 -32.15
C ILE A 27 -10.02 -19.79 -32.07
N ALA A 28 -10.19 -21.12 -32.01
CA ALA A 28 -11.52 -21.72 -31.84
C ALA A 28 -12.21 -21.28 -30.55
N VAL A 29 -11.46 -21.20 -29.44
CA VAL A 29 -11.95 -20.69 -28.15
C VAL A 29 -12.29 -19.21 -28.25
N PHE A 30 -11.45 -18.39 -28.88
CA PHE A 30 -11.70 -16.96 -29.04
C PHE A 30 -12.95 -16.69 -29.88
N ASN A 31 -13.13 -17.38 -31.00
CA ASN A 31 -14.33 -17.27 -31.84
C ASN A 31 -15.61 -17.55 -31.04
N LYS A 32 -15.56 -18.39 -30.03
CA LYS A 32 -16.71 -18.78 -29.23
C LYS A 32 -16.96 -17.87 -28.03
N TYR A 33 -15.93 -17.45 -27.34
CA TYR A 33 -16.07 -16.85 -26.00
C TYR A 33 -15.50 -15.43 -25.87
N LEU A 34 -14.66 -14.94 -26.78
CA LEU A 34 -13.94 -13.66 -26.62
C LEU A 34 -14.90 -12.47 -26.47
N ASN A 35 -15.93 -12.38 -27.30
CA ASN A 35 -16.87 -11.27 -27.25
C ASN A 35 -17.64 -11.22 -25.93
N ASP A 36 -18.00 -12.38 -25.36
CA ASP A 36 -18.68 -12.46 -24.06
C ASP A 36 -17.72 -12.09 -22.92
N CYS A 37 -16.44 -12.50 -22.99
CA CYS A 37 -15.42 -12.10 -22.02
C CYS A 37 -15.24 -10.58 -22.01
N ILE A 38 -15.09 -9.97 -23.18
CA ILE A 38 -14.92 -8.51 -23.32
C ILE A 38 -16.17 -7.77 -22.84
N LYS A 39 -17.37 -8.25 -23.16
CA LYS A 39 -18.62 -7.65 -22.68
C LYS A 39 -18.71 -7.68 -21.15
N THR A 40 -18.40 -8.83 -20.54
CA THR A 40 -18.39 -8.95 -19.07
C THR A 40 -17.34 -8.01 -18.45
N HIS A 41 -16.18 -7.88 -19.10
CA HIS A 41 -15.13 -6.97 -18.64
C HIS A 41 -15.56 -5.50 -18.77
N GLN A 42 -16.28 -5.11 -19.82
CA GLN A 42 -16.82 -3.75 -19.95
C GLN A 42 -17.77 -3.38 -18.81
N ASP A 43 -18.58 -4.35 -18.31
CA ASP A 43 -19.40 -4.11 -17.13
C ASP A 43 -18.55 -3.91 -15.87
N ASN A 44 -17.44 -4.64 -15.74
CA ASN A 44 -16.46 -4.43 -14.68
C ASN A 44 -15.76 -3.06 -14.83
N ALA A 45 -15.33 -2.70 -16.04
CA ALA A 45 -14.66 -1.43 -16.32
C ALA A 45 -15.55 -0.21 -15.99
N ARG A 46 -16.86 -0.29 -16.27
CA ARG A 46 -17.82 0.77 -15.87
C ARG A 46 -17.89 0.95 -14.35
N LYS A 47 -17.86 -0.16 -13.59
CA LYS A 47 -17.83 -0.08 -12.12
C LYS A 47 -16.51 0.53 -11.63
N MET A 48 -15.37 0.07 -12.17
CA MET A 48 -14.06 0.59 -11.83
C MET A 48 -13.95 2.08 -12.17
N GLN A 49 -14.52 2.52 -13.32
CA GLN A 49 -14.57 3.94 -13.68
C GLN A 49 -15.34 4.75 -12.63
N LYS A 50 -16.49 4.25 -12.16
CA LYS A 50 -17.21 4.93 -11.06
C LYS A 50 -16.35 5.05 -9.81
N TYR A 51 -15.61 4.01 -9.44
CA TYR A 51 -14.71 4.05 -8.28
C TYR A 51 -13.53 5.00 -8.50
N ALA A 52 -13.00 5.07 -9.73
CA ALA A 52 -11.98 6.04 -10.10
C ALA A 52 -12.49 7.48 -9.96
N ASP A 53 -13.68 7.75 -10.47
CA ASP A 53 -14.33 9.07 -10.38
C ASP A 53 -14.53 9.48 -8.90
N VAL A 54 -15.00 8.57 -8.05
CA VAL A 54 -15.14 8.81 -6.60
C VAL A 54 -13.78 9.10 -5.94
N TYR A 55 -12.73 8.34 -6.30
CA TYR A 55 -11.38 8.57 -5.80
C TYR A 55 -10.82 9.93 -6.22
N GLU A 56 -11.13 10.38 -7.44
CA GLU A 56 -10.73 11.69 -7.97
C GLU A 56 -11.60 12.86 -7.44
N GLY A 57 -12.64 12.57 -6.65
CA GLY A 57 -13.55 13.57 -6.12
C GLY A 57 -14.72 13.92 -7.06
N LYS A 58 -14.88 13.23 -8.17
CA LYS A 58 -16.02 13.35 -9.08
C LYS A 58 -17.20 12.54 -8.55
N GLN A 59 -17.83 13.03 -7.48
CA GLN A 59 -18.88 12.31 -6.75
C GLN A 59 -20.29 12.79 -7.14
N ASP A 60 -21.30 11.97 -6.88
CA ASP A 60 -22.70 12.20 -7.31
C ASP A 60 -23.27 13.51 -6.76
N ILE A 61 -22.79 14.01 -5.62
CA ILE A 61 -23.19 15.31 -5.04
C ILE A 61 -22.99 16.50 -5.99
N LEU A 62 -22.01 16.43 -6.90
CA LEU A 62 -21.77 17.49 -7.89
C LEU A 62 -22.96 17.70 -8.86
N PHE A 63 -23.81 16.68 -9.00
CA PHE A 63 -25.02 16.72 -9.82
C PHE A 63 -26.29 17.03 -9.01
N LYS A 64 -26.15 17.31 -7.68
CA LYS A 64 -27.28 17.69 -6.81
C LYS A 64 -28.03 18.89 -7.39
N THR A 65 -29.35 18.82 -7.39
CA THR A 65 -30.28 19.88 -7.76
C THR A 65 -31.26 20.16 -6.65
N ARG A 66 -31.59 21.43 -6.43
CA ARG A 66 -32.65 21.85 -5.50
C ARG A 66 -33.80 22.48 -6.29
N PRO A 67 -34.95 21.84 -6.36
CA PRO A 67 -36.05 22.31 -7.22
C PRO A 67 -36.69 23.61 -6.74
N TYR A 68 -36.57 23.96 -5.44
CA TYR A 68 -37.29 25.08 -4.85
C TYR A 68 -36.36 26.27 -4.46
N SER A 69 -35.05 26.16 -4.61
CA SER A 69 -34.11 27.23 -4.29
C SER A 69 -32.95 27.19 -5.28
N SER A 70 -33.06 27.99 -6.35
CA SER A 70 -32.01 28.02 -7.38
C SER A 70 -30.75 28.80 -6.95
N ASN A 71 -30.86 29.66 -5.95
CA ASN A 71 -29.78 30.57 -5.55
C ASN A 71 -28.83 29.97 -4.52
N VAL A 72 -29.24 28.92 -3.80
CA VAL A 72 -28.44 28.23 -2.79
C VAL A 72 -28.42 26.74 -3.09
N ASN A 73 -27.32 26.24 -3.59
CA ASN A 73 -27.15 24.83 -3.90
C ASN A 73 -25.67 24.45 -3.69
N SER A 74 -25.30 24.25 -2.45
CA SER A 74 -23.95 23.87 -2.07
C SER A 74 -23.65 22.45 -2.52
N LYS A 75 -22.45 22.24 -3.08
CA LYS A 75 -21.97 20.96 -3.57
C LYS A 75 -20.58 20.69 -2.99
N VAL A 76 -20.55 20.24 -1.74
CA VAL A 76 -19.32 19.99 -1.01
C VAL A 76 -18.92 18.53 -1.19
N VAL A 77 -17.69 18.29 -1.59
CA VAL A 77 -17.09 16.96 -1.70
C VAL A 77 -16.04 16.82 -0.61
N GLU A 78 -16.28 15.92 0.33
CA GLU A 78 -15.27 15.45 1.26
C GLU A 78 -14.70 14.13 0.76
N ASN A 79 -13.47 14.16 0.22
CA ASN A 79 -12.88 12.99 -0.43
C ASN A 79 -12.28 11.99 0.56
N HIS A 80 -13.15 11.41 1.40
CA HIS A 80 -12.77 10.33 2.32
C HIS A 80 -12.30 9.07 1.60
N ALA A 81 -12.82 8.81 0.39
CA ALA A 81 -12.44 7.67 -0.42
C ALA A 81 -10.94 7.67 -0.74
N LYS A 82 -10.43 8.81 -1.22
CA LYS A 82 -9.00 8.98 -1.51
C LYS A 82 -8.16 8.77 -0.25
N ARG A 83 -8.56 9.40 0.86
CA ARG A 83 -7.83 9.30 2.13
C ARG A 83 -7.73 7.86 2.64
N GLN A 84 -8.81 7.07 2.54
CA GLN A 84 -8.82 5.68 3.01
C GLN A 84 -7.95 4.78 2.14
N VAL A 85 -8.01 4.92 0.81
CA VAL A 85 -7.17 4.15 -0.12
C VAL A 85 -5.70 4.49 0.07
N ASP A 86 -5.36 5.78 0.08
CA ASP A 86 -3.98 6.25 0.25
C ASP A 86 -3.42 5.82 1.61
N PHE A 87 -4.23 5.90 2.70
CA PHE A 87 -3.81 5.42 4.01
C PHE A 87 -3.44 3.94 3.99
N LYS A 88 -4.33 3.07 3.47
CA LYS A 88 -4.06 1.63 3.46
C LYS A 88 -2.86 1.27 2.59
N THR A 89 -2.72 1.93 1.44
CA THR A 89 -1.57 1.72 0.56
C THR A 89 -0.26 2.12 1.25
N ASN A 90 -0.22 3.31 1.85
CA ASN A 90 0.97 3.80 2.54
C ASN A 90 1.25 3.03 3.83
N PHE A 91 0.23 2.56 4.54
CA PHE A 91 0.40 1.76 5.75
C PHE A 91 0.96 0.37 5.45
N MET A 92 0.63 -0.20 4.28
CA MET A 92 1.13 -1.50 3.83
C MET A 92 2.52 -1.41 3.17
N LEU A 93 2.78 -0.36 2.38
CA LEU A 93 3.92 -0.24 1.47
C LEU A 93 4.66 1.09 1.57
N GLY A 94 4.41 1.89 2.61
CA GLY A 94 5.12 3.14 2.84
C GLY A 94 6.62 2.92 3.07
N ASP A 95 6.96 1.79 3.69
CA ASP A 95 8.32 1.28 3.73
C ASP A 95 8.50 0.21 2.66
N LYS A 96 9.68 0.18 2.04
CA LYS A 96 9.98 -0.80 0.99
C LYS A 96 9.84 -2.22 1.53
N MET A 97 9.18 -3.06 0.75
CA MET A 97 9.15 -4.50 0.96
C MET A 97 10.57 -5.06 0.95
N GLN A 98 10.82 -6.05 1.78
CA GLN A 98 12.12 -6.69 1.88
C GLN A 98 11.97 -8.19 1.70
N PHE A 99 13.03 -8.80 1.23
CA PHE A 99 13.06 -10.21 0.92
C PHE A 99 14.21 -10.86 1.71
N SER A 100 13.94 -12.00 2.34
CA SER A 100 14.97 -12.80 2.99
C SER A 100 14.95 -14.23 2.47
N HIS A 101 16.08 -14.92 2.56
CA HIS A 101 16.18 -16.32 2.20
C HIS A 101 15.78 -17.19 3.41
N LYS A 102 14.97 -18.23 3.21
CA LYS A 102 14.46 -19.10 4.28
C LYS A 102 15.49 -20.04 4.90
N SER A 103 16.61 -20.27 4.25
CA SER A 103 17.72 -21.08 4.77
C SER A 103 18.80 -20.18 5.35
N ASP A 104 19.61 -20.73 6.27
CA ASP A 104 20.64 -20.02 7.05
C ASP A 104 21.83 -19.49 6.23
N ASN A 105 21.86 -19.75 4.94
CA ASN A 105 22.95 -19.31 4.07
C ASN A 105 22.65 -17.94 3.51
N CYS A 106 23.52 -16.97 3.75
CA CYS A 106 23.58 -15.71 2.99
C CYS A 106 23.67 -16.05 1.49
N ASN A 107 22.60 -15.86 0.76
CA ASN A 107 22.56 -16.20 -0.65
C ASN A 107 22.88 -14.94 -1.46
N ASP A 108 24.04 -14.92 -2.10
CA ASP A 108 24.46 -13.83 -2.99
C ASP A 108 23.44 -13.60 -4.14
N ASP A 109 22.73 -14.65 -4.55
CA ASP A 109 21.71 -14.59 -5.59
C ASP A 109 20.53 -13.70 -5.17
N LEU A 110 20.14 -13.72 -3.90
CA LEU A 110 19.08 -12.85 -3.40
C LEU A 110 19.49 -11.38 -3.43
N HIS A 111 20.73 -11.06 -3.11
CA HIS A 111 21.24 -9.69 -3.18
C HIS A 111 21.29 -9.15 -4.62
N ILE A 112 21.59 -10.02 -5.59
CA ILE A 112 21.55 -9.66 -7.01
C ILE A 112 20.09 -9.46 -7.46
N PHE A 113 19.20 -10.36 -7.05
CA PHE A 113 17.77 -10.24 -7.34
C PHE A 113 17.17 -8.95 -6.74
N ASP A 114 17.57 -8.57 -5.54
CA ASP A 114 17.12 -7.33 -4.89
C ASP A 114 17.59 -6.07 -5.66
N ARG A 115 18.80 -6.11 -6.22
CA ARG A 115 19.27 -5.06 -7.14
C ARG A 115 18.43 -4.98 -8.41
N PHE A 116 18.06 -6.11 -9.01
CA PHE A 116 17.17 -6.14 -10.17
C PHE A 116 15.77 -5.58 -9.85
N LEU A 117 15.25 -5.86 -8.66
CA LEU A 117 13.99 -5.26 -8.20
C LEU A 117 14.10 -3.75 -8.05
N ALA A 118 15.23 -3.26 -7.54
CA ALA A 118 15.48 -1.82 -7.42
C ALA A 118 15.63 -1.14 -8.78
N ASP A 119 16.38 -1.73 -9.70
CA ASP A 119 16.61 -1.21 -11.06
C ASP A 119 15.32 -1.18 -11.89
N SER A 120 14.49 -2.23 -11.80
CA SER A 120 13.22 -2.31 -12.53
C SER A 120 12.12 -1.36 -12.02
N GLY A 121 12.35 -0.63 -10.92
CA GLY A 121 11.31 0.20 -10.29
C GLY A 121 10.21 -0.61 -9.61
N PHE A 122 10.45 -1.87 -9.28
CA PHE A 122 9.47 -2.81 -8.71
C PHE A 122 8.63 -2.22 -7.58
N HIS A 123 9.26 -1.56 -6.62
CA HIS A 123 8.54 -1.05 -5.44
C HIS A 123 7.49 0.00 -5.79
N THR A 124 7.78 0.86 -6.76
CA THR A 124 6.84 1.90 -7.23
C THR A 124 5.67 1.27 -7.98
N GLU A 125 5.96 0.40 -8.94
CA GLU A 125 4.95 -0.28 -9.76
C GLU A 125 4.06 -1.20 -8.91
N PHE A 126 4.67 -1.88 -7.95
CA PHE A 126 3.95 -2.74 -7.03
C PHE A 126 3.04 -1.95 -6.07
N MET A 127 3.50 -0.80 -5.56
CA MET A 127 2.70 0.09 -4.72
C MET A 127 1.47 0.61 -5.47
N GLU A 128 1.63 1.06 -6.73
CA GLU A 128 0.50 1.51 -7.55
C GLU A 128 -0.46 0.35 -7.87
N THR A 129 0.06 -0.86 -8.12
CA THR A 129 -0.79 -2.06 -8.31
C THR A 129 -1.63 -2.39 -7.07
N LYS A 130 -1.03 -2.32 -5.87
CA LYS A 130 -1.76 -2.56 -4.61
C LYS A 130 -2.76 -1.45 -4.32
N LYS A 131 -2.45 -0.21 -4.67
CA LYS A 131 -3.38 0.92 -4.60
C LYS A 131 -4.62 0.71 -5.48
N ASP A 132 -4.42 0.23 -6.72
CA ASP A 132 -5.52 -0.14 -7.60
C ASP A 132 -6.34 -1.30 -7.03
N ALA A 133 -5.68 -2.29 -6.41
CA ALA A 133 -6.38 -3.39 -5.73
C ALA A 133 -7.22 -2.89 -4.53
N PHE A 134 -6.74 -1.94 -3.74
CA PHE A 134 -7.54 -1.30 -2.69
C PHE A 134 -8.69 -0.46 -3.26
N LYS A 135 -8.45 0.25 -4.35
CA LYS A 135 -9.43 1.14 -4.98
C LYS A 135 -10.56 0.36 -5.67
N PHE A 136 -10.20 -0.61 -6.50
CA PHE A 136 -11.12 -1.33 -7.38
C PHE A 136 -11.50 -2.74 -6.88
N GLY A 137 -10.70 -3.32 -5.98
CA GLY A 137 -10.78 -4.73 -5.59
C GLY A 137 -9.89 -5.65 -6.43
N VAL A 138 -9.28 -5.13 -7.50
CA VAL A 138 -8.32 -5.82 -8.37
C VAL A 138 -7.27 -4.81 -8.84
N GLY A 139 -5.99 -5.15 -8.71
CA GLY A 139 -4.88 -4.46 -9.35
C GLY A 139 -4.23 -5.38 -10.38
N THR A 140 -3.61 -4.86 -11.39
CA THR A 140 -2.96 -5.65 -12.44
C THR A 140 -1.52 -5.22 -12.69
N THR A 141 -0.64 -6.19 -12.73
CA THR A 141 0.78 -6.01 -13.07
C THR A 141 1.07 -6.69 -14.40
N PHE A 142 1.81 -6.01 -15.25
CA PHE A 142 2.34 -6.56 -16.50
C PHE A 142 3.82 -6.85 -16.34
N VAL A 143 4.23 -8.08 -16.60
CA VAL A 143 5.62 -8.55 -16.47
C VAL A 143 6.06 -9.19 -17.76
N GLN A 144 7.21 -8.79 -18.28
CA GLN A 144 7.81 -9.41 -19.47
C GLN A 144 9.34 -9.36 -19.41
N PRO A 145 10.02 -10.25 -20.12
CA PRO A 145 11.45 -10.10 -20.39
C PRO A 145 11.74 -8.77 -21.11
N ARG A 146 12.83 -8.12 -20.78
CA ARG A 146 13.29 -6.92 -21.49
C ARG A 146 13.78 -7.32 -22.89
N THR A 147 13.24 -6.65 -23.91
CA THR A 147 13.61 -6.87 -25.31
C THR A 147 14.63 -5.84 -25.81
N ASP A 148 14.79 -4.74 -25.11
CA ASP A 148 15.73 -3.66 -25.42
C ASP A 148 17.20 -4.04 -25.17
N ILE A 149 17.43 -5.08 -24.36
CA ILE A 149 18.76 -5.63 -24.08
C ILE A 149 19.17 -6.75 -25.04
N ILE A 150 18.30 -7.14 -25.98
CA ILE A 150 18.53 -8.20 -26.95
C ILE A 150 18.67 -7.58 -28.33
N ASN A 151 19.81 -7.85 -29.01
CA ASN A 151 20.05 -7.45 -30.38
C ASN A 151 19.21 -8.25 -31.38
N ASP A 152 19.09 -7.77 -32.61
CA ASP A 152 18.32 -8.44 -33.68
C ASP A 152 18.81 -9.88 -34.00
N ASP A 153 20.07 -10.19 -33.70
CA ASP A 153 20.68 -11.51 -33.82
C ASP A 153 20.43 -12.46 -32.64
N GLY A 154 19.70 -11.98 -31.61
CA GLY A 154 19.41 -12.72 -30.39
C GLY A 154 20.54 -12.71 -29.35
N THR A 155 21.61 -11.96 -29.58
CA THR A 155 22.66 -11.74 -28.58
C THR A 155 22.30 -10.60 -27.64
N TYR A 156 22.87 -10.59 -26.41
CA TYR A 156 22.67 -9.48 -25.48
C TYR A 156 23.51 -8.27 -25.89
N SER A 157 22.97 -7.07 -25.65
CA SER A 157 23.68 -5.82 -25.87
C SER A 157 25.01 -5.80 -25.10
N VAL A 158 26.05 -5.24 -25.73
CA VAL A 158 27.38 -5.12 -25.11
C VAL A 158 27.35 -4.25 -23.84
N ASP A 159 26.45 -3.28 -23.79
CA ASP A 159 26.30 -2.35 -22.69
C ASP A 159 25.45 -2.92 -21.52
N TYR A 160 24.86 -4.11 -21.71
CA TYR A 160 24.02 -4.73 -20.68
C TYR A 160 24.86 -5.34 -19.55
N ASP A 161 24.73 -4.78 -18.35
CA ASP A 161 25.37 -5.31 -17.14
C ASP A 161 24.48 -6.36 -16.46
N LYS A 162 24.84 -7.63 -16.64
CA LYS A 162 24.09 -8.80 -16.15
C LYS A 162 23.98 -8.88 -14.62
N ASP A 163 24.85 -8.20 -13.90
CA ASP A 163 24.92 -8.25 -12.44
C ASP A 163 24.23 -7.02 -11.79
N MET A 164 23.94 -5.99 -12.58
CA MET A 164 23.38 -4.72 -12.09
C MET A 164 22.03 -4.39 -12.69
N GLU A 165 21.81 -4.68 -13.97
CA GLU A 165 20.57 -4.33 -14.70
C GLU A 165 19.56 -5.47 -14.71
N SER A 166 18.31 -5.14 -14.47
CA SER A 166 17.20 -6.09 -14.45
C SER A 166 16.95 -6.69 -15.83
N PRO A 167 16.82 -8.03 -15.94
CA PRO A 167 16.44 -8.68 -17.21
C PRO A 167 14.94 -8.63 -17.49
N PHE A 168 14.14 -8.10 -16.60
CA PHE A 168 12.68 -8.01 -16.72
C PHE A 168 12.20 -6.56 -16.65
N ALA A 169 11.07 -6.31 -17.28
CA ALA A 169 10.28 -5.09 -17.11
C ALA A 169 8.99 -5.43 -16.35
N ILE A 170 8.66 -4.58 -15.39
CA ILE A 170 7.44 -4.65 -14.59
C ILE A 170 6.73 -3.32 -14.67
N ASN A 171 5.41 -3.34 -14.89
CA ASN A 171 4.60 -2.14 -14.97
C ASN A 171 3.25 -2.38 -14.29
N CYS A 172 2.78 -1.41 -13.52
CA CYS A 172 1.39 -1.32 -13.12
C CYS A 172 0.55 -0.96 -14.35
N VAL A 173 -0.44 -1.76 -14.66
CA VAL A 173 -1.32 -1.52 -15.80
C VAL A 173 -2.77 -1.42 -15.32
N SER A 174 -3.54 -0.56 -15.98
CA SER A 174 -4.92 -0.32 -15.57
C SER A 174 -5.77 -1.60 -15.63
N PRO A 175 -6.44 -2.02 -14.55
CA PRO A 175 -7.33 -3.16 -14.57
C PRO A 175 -8.61 -2.93 -15.37
N MET A 176 -8.87 -1.70 -15.85
CA MET A 176 -9.95 -1.40 -16.77
C MET A 176 -9.66 -1.83 -18.21
N GLU A 177 -8.38 -1.92 -18.56
CA GLU A 177 -7.90 -2.28 -19.89
C GLU A 177 -7.26 -3.67 -19.93
N ASN A 178 -6.92 -4.21 -18.76
CA ASN A 178 -6.17 -5.46 -18.61
C ASN A 178 -6.88 -6.44 -17.69
N PHE A 179 -7.06 -7.67 -18.12
CA PHE A 179 -7.73 -8.69 -17.32
C PHE A 179 -7.32 -10.11 -17.70
N VAL A 180 -7.56 -11.04 -16.78
CA VAL A 180 -7.27 -12.46 -16.95
C VAL A 180 -8.57 -13.25 -17.08
N VAL A 181 -8.57 -14.23 -17.98
CA VAL A 181 -9.68 -15.17 -18.18
C VAL A 181 -9.30 -16.53 -17.58
N TYR A 182 -10.21 -17.08 -16.80
CA TYR A 182 -10.02 -18.29 -16.02
C TYR A 182 -10.85 -19.45 -16.54
N SER A 183 -10.42 -20.65 -16.25
CA SER A 183 -11.20 -21.87 -16.45
C SER A 183 -12.32 -21.96 -15.41
N SER A 184 -13.52 -22.40 -15.82
CA SER A 184 -14.62 -22.71 -14.91
C SER A 184 -14.45 -24.06 -14.21
N TYR A 185 -13.48 -24.87 -14.61
CA TYR A 185 -13.20 -26.15 -13.97
C TYR A 185 -12.55 -25.97 -12.60
N VAL A 186 -12.61 -27.01 -11.77
CA VAL A 186 -12.01 -27.03 -10.44
C VAL A 186 -10.52 -26.63 -10.51
N GLY A 187 -10.13 -25.72 -9.62
CA GLY A 187 -8.80 -25.12 -9.60
C GLY A 187 -8.68 -23.80 -10.36
N GLU A 188 -9.69 -23.42 -11.14
CA GLU A 188 -9.82 -22.10 -11.79
C GLU A 188 -8.50 -21.57 -12.38
N LYS A 189 -7.83 -22.42 -13.19
CA LYS A 189 -6.54 -22.07 -13.79
C LYS A 189 -6.69 -20.92 -14.78
N GLU A 190 -5.70 -20.06 -14.80
CA GLU A 190 -5.56 -18.98 -15.78
C GLU A 190 -5.40 -19.58 -17.18
N LEU A 191 -6.20 -19.08 -18.10
CA LEU A 191 -6.19 -19.54 -19.50
C LEU A 191 -5.39 -18.59 -20.39
N PHE A 192 -5.79 -17.32 -20.42
CA PHE A 192 -5.16 -16.27 -21.19
C PHE A 192 -5.45 -14.92 -20.55
N CYS A 193 -4.67 -13.92 -20.90
CA CYS A 193 -4.92 -12.56 -20.50
C CYS A 193 -5.10 -11.65 -21.71
N ILE A 194 -5.83 -10.57 -21.51
CA ILE A 194 -6.23 -9.64 -22.55
C ILE A 194 -5.81 -8.23 -22.16
N ASN A 195 -5.20 -7.54 -23.10
CA ASN A 195 -4.98 -6.10 -23.07
C ASN A 195 -5.84 -5.45 -24.17
N ILE A 196 -6.53 -4.37 -23.82
CA ILE A 196 -7.38 -3.59 -24.72
C ILE A 196 -6.81 -2.18 -24.81
N ALA A 197 -6.16 -1.85 -25.93
CA ALA A 197 -5.62 -0.52 -26.17
C ALA A 197 -6.53 0.28 -27.10
N ASN A 198 -6.91 1.48 -26.69
CA ASN A 198 -7.65 2.41 -27.56
C ASN A 198 -6.67 3.08 -28.54
N VAL A 199 -6.89 2.89 -29.82
CA VAL A 199 -6.06 3.45 -30.92
C VAL A 199 -6.77 4.63 -31.57
N GLY A 200 -7.57 5.37 -30.85
CA GLY A 200 -8.31 6.53 -31.39
C GLY A 200 -7.48 7.36 -32.39
N ASP A 201 -8.13 7.89 -33.43
CA ASP A 201 -7.49 8.67 -34.49
C ASP A 201 -6.54 9.73 -33.90
N LYS A 202 -5.22 9.49 -34.06
CA LYS A 202 -4.11 10.45 -33.93
C LYS A 202 -4.27 11.53 -32.86
N GLY A 203 -4.44 11.14 -31.61
CA GLY A 203 -4.34 12.06 -30.46
C GLY A 203 -5.55 13.00 -30.26
N VAL A 204 -6.66 12.79 -30.91
CA VAL A 204 -7.92 13.52 -30.69
C VAL A 204 -8.81 12.67 -29.77
N ILE A 205 -8.89 13.07 -28.50
CA ILE A 205 -9.63 12.39 -27.42
C ILE A 205 -11.16 12.31 -27.69
N ASN A 206 -11.67 12.91 -28.76
CA ASN A 206 -13.09 12.99 -29.09
C ASN A 206 -13.46 12.45 -30.48
N SER A 207 -12.68 11.54 -31.07
CA SER A 207 -13.10 10.92 -32.33
C SER A 207 -14.18 9.86 -32.06
N THR A 208 -15.30 9.97 -32.79
CA THR A 208 -16.42 9.02 -32.76
C THR A 208 -16.06 7.61 -33.29
N SER A 209 -14.84 7.39 -33.70
CA SER A 209 -14.29 6.12 -34.20
C SER A 209 -13.47 5.43 -33.10
N ASN A 210 -14.17 4.76 -32.19
CA ASN A 210 -13.53 3.92 -31.17
C ASN A 210 -12.98 2.64 -31.82
N LYS A 211 -11.73 2.72 -32.31
CA LYS A 211 -11.00 1.57 -32.77
C LYS A 211 -10.02 1.10 -31.69
N TYR A 212 -10.00 -0.19 -31.47
CA TYR A 212 -9.19 -0.80 -30.43
C TYR A 212 -8.22 -1.82 -31.04
N ILE A 213 -7.08 -1.99 -30.40
CA ILE A 213 -6.21 -3.15 -30.55
C ILE A 213 -6.45 -4.04 -29.33
N VAL A 214 -6.81 -5.30 -29.60
CA VAL A 214 -6.98 -6.30 -28.56
C VAL A 214 -5.85 -7.30 -28.67
N THR A 215 -4.96 -7.31 -27.68
CA THR A 215 -3.85 -8.25 -27.57
C THR A 215 -4.17 -9.33 -26.57
N ILE A 216 -4.13 -10.57 -27.01
CA ILE A 216 -4.40 -11.74 -26.17
C ILE A 216 -3.11 -12.53 -26.01
N TYR A 217 -2.73 -12.76 -24.76
CA TYR A 217 -1.56 -13.56 -24.42
C TYR A 217 -2.01 -14.91 -23.89
N THR A 218 -1.62 -15.97 -24.57
CA THR A 218 -1.62 -17.33 -24.02
C THR A 218 -0.21 -17.68 -23.56
N ARG A 219 -0.02 -18.86 -23.00
CA ARG A 219 1.32 -19.30 -22.59
C ARG A 219 2.30 -19.39 -23.77
N ASN A 220 1.82 -19.81 -24.95
CA ASN A 220 2.67 -20.12 -26.09
C ASN A 220 2.60 -19.09 -27.22
N TYR A 221 1.53 -18.29 -27.28
CA TYR A 221 1.28 -17.39 -28.41
C TYR A 221 0.74 -16.05 -27.93
N MET A 222 1.00 -15.03 -28.74
CA MET A 222 0.37 -13.72 -28.67
C MET A 222 -0.48 -13.52 -29.93
N PHE A 223 -1.74 -13.09 -29.74
CA PHE A 223 -2.71 -12.84 -30.79
C PHE A 223 -3.09 -11.37 -30.79
N ILE A 224 -2.98 -10.70 -31.93
CA ILE A 224 -3.26 -9.27 -32.06
C ILE A 224 -4.42 -9.08 -33.03
N TYR A 225 -5.53 -8.56 -32.52
CA TYR A 225 -6.67 -8.11 -33.31
C TYR A 225 -6.60 -6.59 -33.44
N SER A 226 -6.42 -6.08 -34.65
CA SER A 226 -6.29 -4.64 -34.92
C SER A 226 -7.57 -4.05 -35.49
N ASN A 227 -7.84 -2.78 -35.20
CA ASN A 227 -8.98 -2.02 -35.73
C ASN A 227 -10.37 -2.63 -35.41
N VAL A 228 -10.49 -3.25 -34.26
CA VAL A 228 -11.73 -3.91 -33.83
C VAL A 228 -12.66 -2.95 -33.06
N ASN A 229 -13.95 -3.25 -33.08
CA ASN A 229 -14.94 -2.55 -32.27
C ASN A 229 -15.28 -3.39 -31.03
N ILE A 230 -15.37 -2.74 -29.87
CA ILE A 230 -15.71 -3.41 -28.62
C ILE A 230 -17.22 -3.19 -28.33
N PRO A 231 -17.95 -4.22 -27.87
CA PRO A 231 -17.51 -5.55 -27.44
C PRO A 231 -17.36 -6.59 -28.56
N ASN A 232 -17.75 -6.28 -29.78
CA ASN A 232 -17.78 -7.21 -30.91
C ASN A 232 -16.41 -7.24 -31.63
N CYS A 233 -15.39 -7.73 -30.91
CA CYS A 233 -14.04 -7.86 -31.42
C CYS A 233 -13.99 -8.77 -32.66
N ILE A 234 -14.72 -9.89 -32.61
CA ILE A 234 -14.86 -10.83 -33.71
C ILE A 234 -16.25 -10.64 -34.31
N LYS A 235 -16.33 -10.07 -35.52
CA LYS A 235 -17.61 -9.83 -36.22
C LYS A 235 -18.11 -11.06 -36.96
N THR A 236 -17.21 -11.82 -37.50
CA THR A 236 -17.49 -13.05 -38.29
C THR A 236 -16.38 -14.06 -38.05
N ASN A 237 -16.62 -15.34 -38.30
CA ASN A 237 -15.62 -16.41 -38.17
C ASN A 237 -14.37 -16.24 -39.08
N GLY A 238 -14.23 -15.12 -39.78
CA GLY A 238 -13.13 -14.81 -40.68
C GLY A 238 -12.12 -13.77 -40.20
N ASP A 239 -12.37 -13.12 -39.04
CA ASP A 239 -11.43 -12.15 -38.47
C ASP A 239 -10.20 -12.91 -37.89
N MET A 240 -9.10 -12.91 -38.62
CA MET A 240 -7.87 -13.61 -38.20
C MET A 240 -6.93 -12.64 -37.50
N PRO A 241 -6.42 -12.99 -36.31
CA PRO A 241 -5.42 -12.19 -35.59
C PRO A 241 -4.03 -12.36 -36.23
N VAL A 242 -3.16 -11.38 -36.02
CA VAL A 242 -1.72 -11.58 -36.17
C VAL A 242 -1.23 -12.46 -35.04
N ILE A 243 -0.60 -13.57 -35.37
CA ILE A 243 -0.12 -14.56 -34.39
C ILE A 243 1.40 -14.44 -34.28
N LYS A 244 1.88 -14.27 -33.05
CA LYS A 244 3.30 -14.29 -32.74
C LYS A 244 3.60 -15.40 -31.73
N PRO A 245 4.63 -16.24 -31.94
CA PRO A 245 5.05 -17.19 -30.92
C PRO A 245 5.64 -16.46 -29.72
N ARG A 246 5.48 -17.04 -28.52
CA ARG A 246 6.17 -16.60 -27.30
C ARG A 246 7.25 -17.61 -26.93
N SER A 247 8.24 -17.19 -26.19
CA SER A 247 9.29 -18.08 -25.70
C SER A 247 8.70 -19.21 -24.85
N ILE A 248 9.04 -20.44 -25.16
CA ILE A 248 8.63 -21.63 -24.44
C ILE A 248 9.31 -21.68 -23.06
N GLU A 249 10.48 -21.08 -22.92
CA GLU A 249 11.25 -21.00 -21.68
C GLU A 249 10.56 -20.12 -20.64
N TYR A 250 9.70 -19.21 -21.10
CA TYR A 250 8.88 -18.36 -20.23
C TYR A 250 7.38 -18.57 -20.49
N PRO A 251 6.79 -19.67 -19.97
CA PRO A 251 5.40 -20.06 -20.28
C PRO A 251 4.35 -19.37 -19.38
N TYR A 252 4.67 -18.27 -18.75
CA TYR A 252 3.75 -17.55 -17.87
C TYR A 252 2.93 -16.52 -18.63
N LEU A 253 1.73 -16.23 -18.13
CA LEU A 253 0.93 -15.11 -18.61
C LEU A 253 1.55 -13.80 -18.12
N PRO A 254 1.68 -12.76 -18.98
CA PRO A 254 2.36 -11.53 -18.59
C PRO A 254 1.54 -10.65 -17.64
N ILE A 255 0.20 -10.84 -17.58
CA ILE A 255 -0.67 -10.07 -16.69
C ILE A 255 -1.01 -10.91 -15.46
N ILE A 256 -0.78 -10.33 -14.28
CA ILE A 256 -1.11 -10.92 -12.98
C ILE A 256 -2.15 -10.03 -12.31
N GLU A 257 -3.23 -10.63 -11.82
CA GLU A 257 -4.24 -9.94 -11.02
C GLU A 257 -3.92 -10.06 -9.53
N HIS A 258 -3.80 -8.94 -8.84
CA HIS A 258 -3.61 -8.83 -7.41
C HIS A 258 -4.95 -8.55 -6.74
N ILE A 259 -5.30 -9.37 -5.75
CA ILE A 259 -6.56 -9.27 -5.00
C ILE A 259 -6.29 -9.44 -3.51
N PHE A 260 -7.05 -8.73 -2.67
CA PHE A 260 -7.00 -8.90 -1.21
C PHE A 260 -8.07 -9.87 -0.70
N ASN A 261 -9.19 -9.98 -1.42
CA ASN A 261 -10.30 -10.86 -1.07
C ASN A 261 -10.85 -11.58 -2.31
N LYS A 262 -11.50 -12.72 -2.08
CA LYS A 262 -12.06 -13.56 -3.16
C LYS A 262 -13.25 -12.88 -3.87
N GLU A 263 -13.95 -12.02 -3.17
CA GLU A 263 -15.10 -11.27 -3.62
C GLU A 263 -14.72 -10.14 -4.58
N ARG A 264 -13.42 -9.76 -4.61
CA ARG A 264 -12.88 -8.67 -5.43
C ARG A 264 -13.57 -7.34 -5.14
N ILE A 265 -13.77 -7.04 -3.87
CA ILE A 265 -14.40 -5.81 -3.39
C ILE A 265 -13.30 -4.87 -2.91
N GLY A 266 -13.30 -3.64 -3.45
CA GLY A 266 -12.40 -2.57 -3.03
C GLY A 266 -13.00 -1.73 -1.89
N ILE A 267 -12.18 -0.91 -1.26
CA ILE A 267 -12.58 -0.04 -0.13
C ILE A 267 -13.68 0.94 -0.54
N ILE A 268 -13.58 1.47 -1.77
CA ILE A 268 -14.55 2.46 -2.26
C ILE A 268 -15.93 1.83 -2.38
N GLU A 269 -16.02 0.59 -2.89
CA GLU A 269 -17.32 -0.10 -2.99
C GLU A 269 -17.97 -0.32 -1.63
N LEU A 270 -17.16 -0.66 -0.61
CA LEU A 270 -17.65 -0.88 0.76
C LEU A 270 -18.30 0.36 1.37
N ASN A 271 -17.77 1.53 1.07
CA ASN A 271 -18.16 2.79 1.69
C ASN A 271 -18.92 3.74 0.77
N LEU A 272 -19.21 3.36 -0.47
CA LEU A 272 -19.77 4.25 -1.48
C LEU A 272 -21.03 4.99 -1.00
N SER A 273 -21.98 4.26 -0.38
CA SER A 273 -23.20 4.85 0.14
C SER A 273 -22.98 5.79 1.32
N LEU A 274 -21.93 5.54 2.14
CA LEU A 274 -21.57 6.40 3.25
C LEU A 274 -20.92 7.69 2.75
N PHE A 275 -20.08 7.62 1.72
CA PHE A 275 -19.48 8.81 1.11
C PHE A 275 -20.56 9.73 0.52
N ASP A 276 -21.55 9.15 -0.17
CA ASP A 276 -22.68 9.90 -0.72
C ASP A 276 -23.50 10.56 0.42
N ASP A 277 -23.75 9.85 1.51
CA ASP A 277 -24.50 10.38 2.66
C ASP A 277 -23.74 11.51 3.37
N ILE A 278 -22.43 11.35 3.62
CA ILE A 278 -21.59 12.37 4.22
C ILE A 278 -21.62 13.67 3.38
N ASN A 279 -21.38 13.57 2.08
CA ASN A 279 -21.41 14.72 1.18
C ASN A 279 -22.78 15.41 1.13
N ASN A 280 -23.85 14.63 1.17
CA ASN A 280 -25.22 15.17 1.23
C ASN A 280 -25.47 15.92 2.53
N VAL A 281 -25.04 15.38 3.68
CA VAL A 281 -25.18 16.02 4.98
C VAL A 281 -24.44 17.36 5.03
N VAL A 282 -23.17 17.37 4.62
CA VAL A 282 -22.34 18.59 4.61
C VAL A 282 -22.91 19.64 3.64
N SER A 283 -23.32 19.23 2.45
CA SER A 283 -23.91 20.14 1.47
C SER A 283 -25.26 20.69 1.92
N ASN A 284 -26.11 19.88 2.55
CA ASN A 284 -27.38 20.33 3.10
C ASN A 284 -27.20 21.23 4.32
N CYS A 285 -26.18 20.95 5.15
CA CYS A 285 -25.82 21.80 6.28
C CYS A 285 -25.38 23.19 5.78
N ALA A 286 -24.53 23.26 4.77
CA ALA A 286 -24.12 24.50 4.16
C ALA A 286 -25.32 25.27 3.57
N ASP A 287 -26.22 24.58 2.85
CA ASP A 287 -27.43 25.18 2.33
C ASP A 287 -28.33 25.73 3.45
N SER A 288 -28.49 24.98 4.56
CA SER A 288 -29.33 25.42 5.69
C SER A 288 -28.74 26.63 6.42
N ILE A 289 -27.39 26.74 6.50
CA ILE A 289 -26.73 27.93 7.05
C ILE A 289 -27.01 29.15 6.16
N PHE A 290 -26.90 29.02 4.83
CA PHE A 290 -27.23 30.10 3.91
C PHE A 290 -28.72 30.46 3.95
N ASP A 291 -29.63 29.47 4.01
CA ASP A 291 -31.06 29.69 4.09
C ASP A 291 -31.46 30.35 5.44
N SER A 292 -30.80 29.99 6.55
CA SER A 292 -31.06 30.61 7.86
C SER A 292 -30.62 32.07 7.93
N ALA A 293 -29.61 32.47 7.14
CA ALA A 293 -29.23 33.87 6.98
C ALA A 293 -30.29 34.68 6.22
N ASN A 294 -31.07 34.01 5.36
CA ASN A 294 -32.18 34.60 4.62
C ASN A 294 -33.49 34.31 5.33
N LYS A 295 -33.91 35.20 6.24
CA LYS A 295 -35.15 35.05 7.01
C LYS A 295 -36.37 34.97 6.08
N LEU A 296 -37.28 34.06 6.35
CA LEU A 296 -38.57 34.05 5.67
C LEU A 296 -39.47 35.14 6.28
N TYR A 297 -39.79 36.12 5.46
CA TYR A 297 -40.68 37.20 5.84
C TYR A 297 -42.12 36.84 5.52
N VAL A 298 -42.98 36.81 6.53
CA VAL A 298 -44.41 36.56 6.37
C VAL A 298 -45.17 37.86 6.58
N PHE A 299 -45.78 38.30 5.50
CA PHE A 299 -46.68 39.49 5.49
C PHE A 299 -48.12 38.99 5.50
N LYS A 300 -48.90 39.39 6.48
CA LYS A 300 -50.31 39.03 6.60
C LYS A 300 -51.16 40.29 6.50
N ASN A 301 -52.16 40.28 5.57
CA ASN A 301 -53.06 41.38 5.36
C ASN A 301 -52.35 42.71 4.99
N VAL A 302 -51.23 42.64 4.29
CA VAL A 302 -50.47 43.81 3.86
C VAL A 302 -50.80 44.06 2.38
N ASP A 303 -51.25 45.31 2.10
CA ASP A 303 -51.47 45.76 0.74
C ASP A 303 -50.16 46.37 0.18
N ALA A 304 -49.32 45.54 -0.39
CA ALA A 304 -48.04 45.93 -0.96
C ALA A 304 -47.71 45.06 -2.18
N ASP A 305 -47.25 45.69 -3.23
CA ASP A 305 -46.76 45.00 -4.41
C ASP A 305 -45.34 44.42 -4.16
N GLN A 306 -44.90 43.52 -5.05
CA GLN A 306 -43.63 42.81 -4.92
C GLN A 306 -42.42 43.76 -4.83
N ASP A 307 -42.47 44.87 -5.57
CA ASP A 307 -41.40 45.86 -5.60
C ASP A 307 -41.29 46.64 -4.30
N THR A 308 -42.42 46.98 -3.68
CA THR A 308 -42.46 47.59 -2.35
C THR A 308 -41.96 46.66 -1.28
N ILE A 309 -42.30 45.39 -1.32
CA ILE A 309 -41.78 44.35 -0.39
C ILE A 309 -40.26 44.20 -0.55
N ASN A 310 -39.79 44.11 -1.78
CA ASN A 310 -38.35 44.01 -2.06
C ASN A 310 -37.57 45.28 -1.57
N ALA A 311 -38.12 46.46 -1.75
CA ALA A 311 -37.53 47.72 -1.28
C ALA A 311 -37.52 47.80 0.26
N MET A 312 -38.56 47.32 0.93
CA MET A 312 -38.63 47.25 2.40
C MET A 312 -37.56 46.29 2.98
N ILE A 313 -37.42 45.11 2.36
CA ILE A 313 -36.41 44.12 2.76
C ILE A 313 -35.01 44.69 2.53
N ALA A 314 -34.73 45.31 1.39
CA ALA A 314 -33.44 45.88 1.06
C ALA A 314 -33.10 47.09 1.97
N GLY A 315 -34.09 47.88 2.37
CA GLY A 315 -33.93 49.02 3.27
C GLY A 315 -33.81 48.64 4.76
N GLY A 316 -34.00 47.37 5.13
CA GLY A 316 -33.95 46.92 6.51
C GLY A 316 -35.06 47.45 7.43
N ALA A 317 -36.08 48.11 6.87
CA ALA A 317 -37.23 48.68 7.59
C ALA A 317 -38.54 48.22 6.91
N VAL A 318 -39.48 47.73 7.73
CA VAL A 318 -40.80 47.30 7.27
C VAL A 318 -41.85 48.20 7.85
N VAL A 319 -42.63 48.88 6.96
CA VAL A 319 -43.78 49.68 7.37
C VAL A 319 -45.04 48.94 6.97
N VAL A 320 -45.82 48.49 7.96
CA VAL A 320 -47.04 47.72 7.72
C VAL A 320 -48.23 48.66 7.84
N LYS A 321 -49.05 48.77 6.81
CA LYS A 321 -50.30 49.53 6.82
C LYS A 321 -51.49 48.58 6.88
N THR A 322 -52.39 48.85 7.81
CA THR A 322 -53.61 48.07 7.96
C THR A 322 -54.72 48.67 7.12
N ASN A 323 -55.29 47.94 6.19
CA ASN A 323 -56.38 48.39 5.34
C ASN A 323 -57.79 48.14 5.99
N ASN A 324 -57.87 47.22 6.94
CA ASN A 324 -59.11 46.92 7.62
C ASN A 324 -58.87 46.83 9.14
N PRO A 325 -59.58 47.64 9.99
CA PRO A 325 -59.42 47.62 11.43
C PRO A 325 -59.78 46.27 12.08
N GLU A 326 -60.63 45.45 11.45
CA GLU A 326 -61.06 44.14 11.96
C GLU A 326 -59.99 43.04 11.78
N THR A 327 -59.07 43.22 10.79
CA THR A 327 -58.00 42.27 10.51
C THR A 327 -56.69 43.05 10.37
N PRO A 328 -55.99 43.29 11.50
CA PRO A 328 -54.77 44.09 11.48
C PRO A 328 -53.68 43.43 10.60
N ALA A 329 -52.94 44.28 9.92
CA ALA A 329 -51.74 43.83 9.20
C ALA A 329 -50.69 43.38 10.21
N ASP A 330 -50.08 42.25 9.92
CA ASP A 330 -49.04 41.67 10.77
C ASP A 330 -47.82 41.29 9.92
N PHE A 331 -46.69 41.41 10.55
CA PHE A 331 -45.41 41.02 10.00
C PHE A 331 -44.62 40.25 11.04
N HIS A 332 -44.21 39.05 10.65
CA HIS A 332 -43.30 38.28 11.47
C HIS A 332 -42.30 37.53 10.61
N THR A 333 -41.16 37.31 11.19
CA THR A 333 -40.11 36.45 10.60
C THR A 333 -40.27 35.04 11.13
N VAL A 334 -40.23 34.07 10.23
CA VAL A 334 -40.12 32.67 10.63
C VAL A 334 -38.66 32.29 10.62
N ASP A 335 -38.13 32.07 11.83
CA ASP A 335 -36.79 31.55 11.99
C ASP A 335 -36.83 30.03 11.79
N ILE A 336 -36.08 29.55 10.81
CA ILE A 336 -35.88 28.12 10.61
C ILE A 336 -34.93 27.67 11.71
N GLN A 337 -35.45 26.93 12.70
CA GLN A 337 -34.61 26.37 13.75
C GLN A 337 -33.72 25.29 13.14
N PHE A 338 -32.43 25.49 13.19
CA PHE A 338 -31.39 24.60 12.71
C PHE A 338 -30.64 24.03 13.90
N SER A 339 -30.78 22.73 14.16
CA SER A 339 -30.02 22.06 15.22
C SER A 339 -28.65 21.65 14.69
N GLN A 340 -27.67 22.53 14.83
CA GLN A 340 -26.28 22.27 14.42
C GLN A 340 -25.67 21.09 15.19
N GLN A 341 -26.05 20.90 16.45
CA GLN A 341 -25.51 19.82 17.27
C GLN A 341 -25.94 18.43 16.77
N ASP A 342 -27.21 18.27 16.38
CA ASP A 342 -27.73 17.00 15.89
C ASP A 342 -27.07 16.63 14.55
N ILE A 343 -26.86 17.62 13.68
CA ILE A 343 -26.22 17.41 12.39
C ILE A 343 -24.74 17.04 12.58
N ASN A 344 -24.02 17.73 13.46
CA ASN A 344 -22.62 17.38 13.76
C ASN A 344 -22.53 15.97 14.34
N THR A 345 -23.42 15.60 15.26
CA THR A 345 -23.44 14.24 15.83
C THR A 345 -23.69 13.19 14.76
N TYR A 346 -24.64 13.44 13.87
CA TYR A 346 -24.93 12.54 12.74
C TYR A 346 -23.75 12.42 11.79
N TYR A 347 -23.14 13.54 11.41
CA TYR A 347 -21.96 13.59 10.55
C TYR A 347 -20.79 12.79 11.15
N GLU A 348 -20.45 13.05 12.42
CA GLU A 348 -19.37 12.34 13.11
C GLU A 348 -19.60 10.83 13.17
N GLN A 349 -20.86 10.40 13.42
CA GLN A 349 -21.21 8.97 13.39
C GLN A 349 -21.02 8.36 12.00
N ARG A 350 -21.37 9.06 10.91
CA ARG A 350 -21.20 8.57 9.54
C ARG A 350 -19.73 8.45 9.15
N VAL A 351 -18.95 9.49 9.46
CA VAL A 351 -17.51 9.47 9.24
C VAL A 351 -16.86 8.34 10.05
N SER A 352 -17.15 8.23 11.34
CA SER A 352 -16.61 7.15 12.18
C SER A 352 -16.91 5.76 11.60
N LYS A 353 -18.16 5.52 11.17
CA LYS A 353 -18.55 4.25 10.57
C LYS A 353 -17.84 3.96 9.24
N ALA A 354 -17.64 4.98 8.40
CA ALA A 354 -16.90 4.81 7.14
C ALA A 354 -15.43 4.42 7.40
N TYR A 355 -14.81 4.97 8.43
CA TYR A 355 -13.43 4.64 8.80
C TYR A 355 -13.33 3.27 9.49
N ASP A 356 -14.30 2.91 10.35
CA ASP A 356 -14.38 1.59 10.97
C ASP A 356 -14.48 0.48 9.92
N ILE A 357 -15.38 0.63 8.93
CA ILE A 357 -15.57 -0.35 7.84
C ILE A 357 -14.30 -0.50 6.99
N ALA A 358 -13.61 0.61 6.70
CA ALA A 358 -12.34 0.58 5.97
C ALA A 358 -11.17 0.05 6.81
N GLY A 359 -11.31 -0.04 8.13
CA GLY A 359 -10.21 -0.36 9.04
C GLY A 359 -9.12 0.72 9.06
N VAL A 360 -9.52 1.99 8.94
CA VAL A 360 -8.62 3.14 8.93
C VAL A 360 -8.79 3.91 10.24
N PRO A 361 -7.71 4.23 10.98
CA PRO A 361 -7.82 4.98 12.22
C PRO A 361 -8.31 6.40 11.97
N LEU A 362 -9.19 6.89 12.83
CA LEU A 362 -9.69 8.26 12.80
C LEU A 362 -8.80 9.15 13.70
N ALA A 363 -8.15 10.16 13.11
CA ALA A 363 -7.19 11.01 13.81
C ALA A 363 -7.83 11.88 14.93
N SER A 364 -9.17 12.07 14.90
CA SER A 364 -9.90 12.98 15.77
C SER A 364 -10.48 12.37 17.05
N GLY A 365 -10.27 11.07 17.30
CA GLY A 365 -10.93 10.34 18.40
C GLY A 365 -10.19 10.31 19.73
N VAL A 366 -8.98 10.86 19.84
CA VAL A 366 -8.20 10.81 21.07
C VAL A 366 -8.16 12.18 21.74
N THR A 367 -9.19 12.51 22.48
CA THR A 367 -9.08 13.49 23.57
C THR A 367 -8.23 12.83 24.65
N SER A 368 -6.91 13.01 24.60
CA SER A 368 -6.05 12.58 25.67
C SER A 368 -6.30 13.45 26.89
N SER A 369 -6.89 12.89 27.92
CA SER A 369 -6.67 13.37 29.29
C SER A 369 -5.16 13.27 29.53
N GLY A 370 -4.51 14.39 29.84
CA GLY A 370 -3.05 14.49 29.94
C GLY A 370 -2.47 13.49 30.95
N GLY A 371 -1.90 12.41 30.45
CA GLY A 371 -1.31 11.33 31.24
C GLY A 371 -1.09 10.04 30.45
N ASP A 372 -1.66 9.91 29.27
CA ASP A 372 -1.52 8.70 28.46
C ASP A 372 -0.12 8.59 27.85
N THR A 373 0.53 7.46 28.13
CA THR A 373 1.77 7.08 27.43
C THR A 373 1.50 6.93 25.92
N GLY A 374 2.52 7.16 25.08
CA GLY A 374 2.39 7.02 23.62
C GLY A 374 1.75 5.69 23.20
N LYS A 375 1.94 4.61 23.98
CA LYS A 375 1.35 3.29 23.76
C LYS A 375 -0.17 3.27 24.00
N ALA A 376 -0.68 4.00 25.01
CA ALA A 376 -2.12 4.10 25.27
C ALA A 376 -2.84 4.88 24.15
N ARG A 377 -2.18 5.89 23.56
CA ARG A 377 -2.70 6.62 22.39
C ARG A 377 -2.83 5.74 21.15
N LEU A 378 -1.87 4.85 20.92
CA LEU A 378 -1.91 3.89 19.83
C LEU A 378 -3.04 2.88 19.99
N LEU A 379 -3.20 2.32 21.17
CA LEU A 379 -4.27 1.37 21.49
C LEU A 379 -5.66 2.03 21.39
N GLY A 380 -5.80 3.28 21.84
CA GLY A 380 -7.07 4.00 21.84
C GLY A 380 -7.51 4.55 20.49
N GLY A 381 -6.59 4.73 19.52
CA GLY A 381 -6.86 5.40 18.24
C GLY A 381 -7.29 4.48 17.08
N GLY A 382 -7.56 3.20 17.33
CA GLY A 382 -7.92 2.24 16.27
C GLY A 382 -6.73 1.72 15.43
N TRP A 383 -5.49 2.04 15.81
CA TRP A 383 -4.28 1.62 15.10
C TRP A 383 -4.04 0.11 15.18
N GLU A 384 -4.36 -0.52 16.32
CA GLU A 384 -4.25 -1.96 16.49
C GLU A 384 -5.22 -2.71 15.57
N ASN A 385 -6.44 -2.19 15.42
CA ASN A 385 -7.41 -2.72 14.47
C ASN A 385 -6.93 -2.56 13.02
N ALA A 386 -6.41 -1.38 12.66
CA ALA A 386 -5.82 -1.14 11.34
C ALA A 386 -4.66 -2.10 11.04
N TYR A 387 -3.79 -2.34 12.03
CA TYR A 387 -2.68 -3.29 11.93
C TYR A 387 -3.17 -4.73 11.70
N THR A 388 -4.20 -5.16 12.44
CA THR A 388 -4.78 -6.49 12.31
C THR A 388 -5.44 -6.69 10.95
N ILE A 389 -6.16 -5.68 10.44
CA ILE A 389 -6.82 -5.74 9.13
C ILE A 389 -5.78 -5.80 8.00
N ILE A 390 -4.74 -4.97 8.06
CA ILE A 390 -3.69 -4.98 7.04
C ILE A 390 -2.92 -6.32 7.01
N LYS A 391 -2.68 -6.94 8.16
CA LYS A 391 -2.12 -8.31 8.18
C LYS A 391 -3.03 -9.31 7.47
N GLY A 392 -4.34 -9.20 7.63
CA GLY A 392 -5.31 -9.98 6.89
C GLY A 392 -5.24 -9.73 5.38
N ASP A 393 -5.11 -8.47 4.96
CA ASP A 393 -4.96 -8.08 3.56
C ASP A 393 -3.65 -8.65 2.95
N ILE A 394 -2.54 -8.65 3.71
CA ILE A 394 -1.27 -9.27 3.28
C ILE A 394 -1.43 -10.76 3.04
N ILE A 395 -2.04 -11.49 3.99
CA ILE A 395 -2.32 -12.92 3.81
C ILE A 395 -3.22 -13.14 2.59
N GLY A 396 -4.20 -12.26 2.37
CA GLY A 396 -5.10 -12.33 1.21
C GLY A 396 -4.38 -12.25 -0.14
N CYS A 397 -3.33 -11.44 -0.24
CA CYS A 397 -2.57 -11.24 -1.48
C CYS A 397 -1.30 -12.11 -1.59
N GLU A 398 -0.88 -12.82 -0.56
CA GLU A 398 0.35 -13.61 -0.52
C GLU A 398 0.51 -14.53 -1.74
N LYS A 399 -0.56 -15.22 -2.13
CA LYS A 399 -0.54 -16.12 -3.28
C LYS A 399 -0.19 -15.41 -4.60
N THR A 400 -0.72 -14.20 -4.80
CA THR A 400 -0.47 -13.41 -6.01
C THR A 400 0.93 -12.82 -6.01
N ASP A 401 1.44 -12.46 -4.85
CA ASP A 401 2.78 -11.92 -4.67
C ASP A 401 3.84 -12.99 -4.93
N TYR A 402 3.65 -14.20 -4.42
CA TYR A 402 4.52 -15.33 -4.77
C TYR A 402 4.41 -15.73 -6.26
N ALA A 403 3.24 -15.57 -6.89
CA ALA A 403 3.11 -15.80 -8.32
C ALA A 403 3.91 -14.77 -9.13
N LEU A 404 3.91 -13.51 -8.70
CA LEU A 404 4.73 -12.46 -9.29
C LEU A 404 6.22 -12.75 -9.14
N LEU A 405 6.70 -13.04 -7.94
CA LEU A 405 8.10 -13.38 -7.69
C LEU A 405 8.55 -14.58 -8.54
N LYS A 406 7.70 -15.61 -8.63
CA LYS A 406 7.99 -16.78 -9.47
C LYS A 406 8.18 -16.42 -10.93
N GLN A 407 7.41 -15.47 -11.46
CA GLN A 407 7.58 -15.01 -12.83
C GLN A 407 8.86 -14.21 -13.02
N LEU A 408 9.17 -13.29 -12.09
CA LEU A 408 10.39 -12.47 -12.16
C LEU A 408 11.64 -13.36 -12.12
N ILE A 409 11.70 -14.32 -11.21
CA ILE A 409 12.80 -15.27 -11.08
C ILE A 409 12.91 -16.15 -12.35
N ALA A 410 11.76 -16.60 -12.90
CA ALA A 410 11.78 -17.37 -14.13
C ALA A 410 12.35 -16.60 -15.32
N ILE A 411 12.14 -15.28 -15.40
CA ILE A 411 12.80 -14.45 -16.41
C ILE A 411 14.31 -14.39 -16.15
N CYS A 412 14.74 -14.23 -14.91
CA CYS A 412 16.17 -14.25 -14.57
C CYS A 412 16.84 -15.55 -15.06
N HIS A 413 16.17 -16.70 -14.91
CA HIS A 413 16.68 -17.99 -15.36
C HIS A 413 16.76 -18.13 -16.91
N THR A 414 16.02 -17.33 -17.66
CA THR A 414 16.09 -17.36 -19.13
C THR A 414 17.30 -16.62 -19.70
N VAL A 415 17.90 -15.73 -18.90
CA VAL A 415 19.08 -14.97 -19.31
C VAL A 415 20.34 -15.78 -19.04
N PRO A 416 21.15 -16.12 -20.08
CA PRO A 416 22.37 -16.87 -19.89
C PRO A 416 23.35 -16.13 -18.97
N GLN A 417 23.97 -16.87 -18.04
CA GLN A 417 25.02 -16.37 -17.13
C GLN A 417 24.59 -15.36 -16.06
N THR A 418 23.30 -15.21 -15.79
CA THR A 418 22.89 -14.52 -14.54
C THR A 418 23.24 -15.39 -13.34
N LYS A 419 23.73 -14.76 -12.28
CA LYS A 419 24.09 -15.48 -11.04
C LYS A 419 22.89 -15.93 -10.22
N VAL A 420 21.64 -15.58 -10.62
CA VAL A 420 20.39 -15.90 -9.91
C VAL A 420 19.86 -17.30 -10.33
N ASN A 421 20.72 -18.21 -10.75
CA ASN A 421 20.29 -19.47 -11.35
C ASN A 421 19.74 -20.51 -10.37
N GLU A 422 20.09 -20.42 -9.08
CA GLU A 422 19.68 -21.38 -8.06
C GLU A 422 18.51 -20.88 -7.19
N LEU A 423 18.19 -19.59 -7.27
CA LEU A 423 17.12 -18.98 -6.49
C LEU A 423 15.74 -19.43 -6.97
N THR A 424 14.90 -19.84 -6.03
CA THR A 424 13.48 -20.17 -6.29
C THR A 424 12.57 -19.33 -5.42
N ALA A 425 11.38 -18.98 -5.91
CA ALA A 425 10.42 -18.19 -5.15
C ALA A 425 9.99 -18.85 -3.81
N SER A 426 10.10 -20.17 -3.70
CA SER A 426 9.78 -20.91 -2.48
C SER A 426 10.82 -20.71 -1.37
N GLN A 427 12.05 -20.33 -1.72
CA GLN A 427 13.14 -20.05 -0.79
C GLN A 427 13.09 -18.62 -0.23
N ILE A 428 12.28 -17.75 -0.84
CA ILE A 428 12.15 -16.34 -0.44
C ILE A 428 11.02 -16.20 0.58
N GLU A 429 11.26 -15.40 1.61
CA GLU A 429 10.25 -14.88 2.54
C GLU A 429 10.05 -13.40 2.26
N ILE A 430 8.76 -13.00 2.16
CA ILE A 430 8.37 -11.61 1.85
C ILE A 430 8.07 -10.91 3.17
N HIS A 431 8.76 -9.80 3.45
CA HIS A 431 8.56 -9.00 4.64
C HIS A 431 7.91 -7.66 4.27
N TYR A 432 6.72 -7.43 4.79
CA TYR A 432 6.05 -6.15 4.78
C TYR A 432 6.38 -5.39 6.06
N ASN A 433 7.05 -4.26 5.95
CA ASN A 433 7.46 -3.45 7.09
C ASN A 433 6.31 -2.59 7.60
N ILE A 434 5.35 -3.22 8.28
CA ILE A 434 4.20 -2.52 8.87
C ILE A 434 4.55 -2.20 10.31
N ASN A 435 5.06 -1.01 10.55
CA ASN A 435 5.39 -0.57 11.90
C ASN A 435 4.65 0.72 12.24
N PRO A 436 3.53 0.66 12.97
CA PRO A 436 2.81 1.87 13.40
C PRO A 436 3.61 2.71 14.39
N ASN A 437 4.55 2.09 15.13
CA ASN A 437 5.56 2.73 15.98
C ASN A 437 6.61 1.68 16.35
N ASP A 438 7.75 1.79 15.74
CA ASP A 438 8.94 1.08 16.20
C ASP A 438 9.46 1.77 17.47
N ASP A 439 8.99 1.34 18.62
CA ASP A 439 9.62 1.69 19.89
C ASP A 439 10.94 0.90 20.00
N ILE A 440 11.97 1.45 19.35
CA ILE A 440 13.33 0.91 19.35
C ILE A 440 13.80 0.64 20.78
N LEU A 441 13.41 1.48 21.73
CA LEU A 441 13.75 1.32 23.14
C LEU A 441 13.14 0.06 23.74
N SER A 442 11.84 -0.18 23.50
CA SER A 442 11.15 -1.38 23.98
C SER A 442 11.69 -2.65 23.31
N LYS A 443 12.00 -2.57 22.01
CA LYS A 443 12.62 -3.69 21.28
C LYS A 443 14.02 -4.01 21.78
N THR A 444 14.87 -3.00 22.00
CA THR A 444 16.23 -3.21 22.53
C THR A 444 16.21 -3.72 23.96
N GLN A 445 15.28 -3.28 24.81
CA GLN A 445 15.05 -3.88 26.11
C GLN A 445 14.62 -5.35 26.03
N SER A 446 13.73 -5.67 25.09
CA SER A 446 13.30 -7.05 24.84
C SER A 446 14.46 -7.93 24.39
N VAL A 447 15.33 -7.44 23.50
CA VAL A 447 16.57 -8.13 23.09
C VAL A 447 17.44 -8.41 24.30
N THR A 448 17.70 -7.41 25.12
CA THR A 448 18.57 -7.55 26.31
C THR A 448 18.00 -8.58 27.29
N ASN A 449 16.70 -8.55 27.53
CA ASN A 449 16.02 -9.49 28.43
C ASN A 449 16.04 -10.93 27.88
N LEU A 450 15.74 -11.12 26.60
CA LEU A 450 15.72 -12.43 25.95
C LEU A 450 17.13 -13.03 25.86
N TYR A 451 18.15 -12.19 25.59
CA TYR A 451 19.55 -12.59 25.61
C TYR A 451 20.01 -12.99 27.01
N GLY A 452 19.56 -12.26 28.04
CA GLY A 452 19.84 -12.56 29.45
C GLY A 452 19.28 -13.90 29.91
N VAL A 453 18.19 -14.39 29.30
CA VAL A 453 17.57 -15.72 29.57
C VAL A 453 18.26 -16.82 28.74
N GLY A 454 19.19 -16.50 27.84
CA GLY A 454 19.91 -17.48 27.03
C GLY A 454 19.15 -17.95 25.78
N MET A 455 18.24 -17.15 25.26
CA MET A 455 17.56 -17.43 24.00
C MET A 455 18.56 -17.30 22.84
N PRO A 456 18.50 -18.18 21.80
CA PRO A 456 19.33 -18.06 20.62
C PRO A 456 19.17 -16.70 19.91
N GLU A 457 20.27 -16.11 19.46
CA GLU A 457 20.33 -14.76 18.87
C GLU A 457 19.42 -14.62 17.66
N GLU A 458 19.35 -15.65 16.82
CA GLU A 458 18.47 -15.70 15.65
C GLU A 458 16.98 -15.58 16.04
N LEU A 459 16.55 -16.32 17.06
CA LEU A 459 15.19 -16.24 17.56
C LEU A 459 14.88 -14.89 18.20
N ILE A 460 15.84 -14.29 18.90
CA ILE A 460 15.68 -12.95 19.47
C ILE A 460 15.45 -11.92 18.39
N LEU A 461 16.26 -11.91 17.33
CA LEU A 461 16.13 -10.98 16.20
C LEU A 461 14.82 -11.20 15.45
N LYS A 462 14.40 -12.46 15.30
CA LYS A 462 13.13 -12.82 14.66
C LYS A 462 11.90 -12.36 15.48
N TYR A 463 11.90 -12.58 16.79
CA TYR A 463 10.79 -12.16 17.66
C TYR A 463 10.69 -10.65 17.84
N THR A 464 11.82 -9.97 17.88
CA THR A 464 11.84 -8.50 18.06
C THR A 464 11.65 -7.74 16.75
N ASN A 465 11.71 -8.45 15.61
CA ASN A 465 11.62 -7.85 14.27
C ASN A 465 12.59 -6.67 14.08
N LEU A 466 13.80 -6.80 14.62
CA LEU A 466 14.86 -5.81 14.51
C LEU A 466 15.79 -6.06 13.32
N SER A 467 15.80 -7.28 12.81
CA SER A 467 16.61 -7.68 11.69
C SER A 467 15.73 -8.19 10.56
N LEU A 468 16.13 -7.88 9.34
CA LEU A 468 15.51 -8.30 8.10
C LEU A 468 15.98 -9.68 7.68
N ASP A 469 17.23 -9.99 7.95
CA ASP A 469 17.83 -11.31 7.84
C ASP A 469 18.34 -11.76 9.22
N PRO A 470 17.44 -12.34 10.06
CA PRO A 470 17.80 -12.74 11.41
C PRO A 470 18.96 -13.73 11.46
N CYS A 471 19.13 -14.58 10.43
CA CYS A 471 20.18 -15.59 10.38
C CYS A 471 21.55 -14.97 10.12
N ALA A 472 21.66 -14.11 9.10
CA ALA A 472 22.93 -13.43 8.76
C ALA A 472 23.37 -12.45 9.85
N ASP A 473 22.42 -11.70 10.40
CA ASP A 473 22.71 -10.73 11.46
C ASP A 473 23.02 -11.39 12.80
N ALA A 474 22.41 -12.55 13.10
CA ALA A 474 22.78 -13.34 14.27
C ALA A 474 24.21 -13.85 14.18
N GLN A 475 24.67 -14.31 13.01
CA GLN A 475 26.07 -14.72 12.81
C GLN A 475 27.05 -13.56 13.05
N LYS A 476 26.78 -12.40 12.44
CA LYS A 476 27.58 -11.18 12.66
C LYS A 476 27.55 -10.73 14.13
N TRP A 477 26.41 -10.84 14.78
CA TRP A 477 26.30 -10.51 16.21
C TRP A 477 27.13 -11.45 17.06
N VAL A 478 27.06 -12.76 16.84
CA VAL A 478 27.89 -13.76 17.56
C VAL A 478 29.39 -13.51 17.34
N GLU A 479 29.82 -13.19 16.10
CA GLU A 479 31.19 -12.83 15.78
C GLU A 479 31.65 -11.57 16.52
N ASN A 480 30.83 -10.51 16.52
CA ASN A 480 31.11 -9.27 17.22
C ASN A 480 31.17 -9.45 18.74
N VAL A 481 30.27 -10.28 19.32
CA VAL A 481 30.29 -10.60 20.75
C VAL A 481 31.54 -11.42 21.13
N LYS A 482 31.96 -12.37 20.28
CA LYS A 482 33.21 -13.11 20.47
C LYS A 482 34.43 -12.20 20.41
N ALA A 483 34.49 -11.30 19.41
CA ALA A 483 35.56 -10.33 19.25
C ALA A 483 35.68 -9.40 20.47
N LYS A 484 34.54 -8.85 20.96
CA LYS A 484 34.50 -8.05 22.18
C LYS A 484 34.98 -8.80 23.43
N LYS A 485 34.51 -10.03 23.61
CA LYS A 485 34.96 -10.88 24.74
C LYS A 485 36.46 -11.20 24.69
N GLU A 486 37.04 -11.38 23.50
CA GLU A 486 38.45 -11.57 23.34
C GLU A 486 39.25 -10.28 23.65
N GLU A 487 38.72 -9.13 23.25
CA GLU A 487 39.32 -7.82 23.54
C GLU A 487 39.26 -7.52 25.05
N GLU A 488 38.12 -7.77 25.71
CA GLU A 488 37.97 -7.66 27.15
C GLU A 488 38.91 -8.61 27.91
N ARG A 489 39.10 -9.84 27.41
CA ARG A 489 40.05 -10.78 27.99
C ARG A 489 41.50 -10.32 27.82
N LYS A 490 41.86 -9.71 26.70
CA LYS A 490 43.21 -9.13 26.47
C LYS A 490 43.44 -7.94 27.40
N THR A 491 42.51 -7.01 27.49
CA THR A 491 42.59 -5.86 28.39
C THR A 491 42.65 -6.26 29.86
N THR A 492 41.88 -7.26 30.27
CA THR A 492 41.91 -7.80 31.64
C THR A 492 43.26 -8.49 31.95
N LYS A 493 43.84 -9.22 30.99
CA LYS A 493 45.18 -9.80 31.15
C LYS A 493 46.29 -8.75 31.23
N GLU A 494 46.24 -7.74 30.35
CA GLU A 494 47.19 -6.63 30.39
C GLU A 494 47.07 -5.85 31.71
N GLN A 495 45.88 -5.61 32.23
CA GLN A 495 45.68 -4.99 33.53
C GLN A 495 46.19 -5.85 34.68
N ALA A 496 45.99 -7.17 34.63
CA ALA A 496 46.50 -8.10 35.63
C ALA A 496 48.05 -8.20 35.58
N GLU A 497 48.64 -8.15 34.39
CA GLU A 497 50.10 -8.10 34.23
C GLU A 497 50.70 -6.79 34.77
N ILE A 498 50.04 -5.65 34.51
CA ILE A 498 50.45 -4.34 35.04
C ILE A 498 50.31 -4.28 36.58
N GLU A 499 49.24 -4.87 37.15
CA GLU A 499 49.10 -4.99 38.60
C GLU A 499 50.15 -5.94 39.23
N ALA A 500 50.42 -7.07 38.58
CA ALA A 500 51.47 -8.00 39.03
C ALA A 500 52.87 -7.34 38.98
N GLU A 501 53.16 -6.58 37.94
CA GLU A 501 54.41 -5.82 37.82
C GLU A 501 54.52 -4.70 38.86
N LYS A 502 53.42 -4.01 39.19
CA LYS A 502 53.37 -3.04 40.29
C LYS A 502 53.58 -3.67 41.65
N MET A 503 53.02 -4.86 41.92
CA MET A 503 53.20 -5.61 43.16
C MET A 503 54.65 -6.11 43.28
N ALA A 504 55.23 -6.65 42.20
CA ALA A 504 56.61 -7.07 42.17
C ALA A 504 57.60 -5.92 42.40
N ASN A 505 57.29 -4.73 41.85
CA ASN A 505 58.14 -3.53 42.11
C ASN A 505 57.93 -2.95 43.50
N ALA A 506 56.75 -3.11 44.12
CA ALA A 506 56.56 -2.74 45.53
C ALA A 506 57.31 -3.67 46.51
N ASP A 507 57.24 -4.99 46.28
CA ASP A 507 58.05 -5.97 47.08
C ASP A 507 59.54 -5.77 46.96
N SER A 508 60.07 -5.38 45.78
CA SER A 508 61.45 -5.08 45.58
C SER A 508 61.91 -3.78 46.29
N SER A 509 61.01 -2.78 46.39
CA SER A 509 61.28 -1.51 47.11
C SER A 509 61.17 -1.69 48.63
N ASP A 510 60.36 -2.56 49.13
CA ASP A 510 60.29 -2.87 50.58
C ASP A 510 61.43 -3.74 51.01
N ASN A 511 61.93 -4.68 50.19
CA ASN A 511 63.17 -5.42 50.46
C ASN A 511 64.44 -4.51 50.43
N GLN A 512 64.50 -3.53 49.55
CA GLN A 512 65.62 -2.53 49.57
C GLN A 512 65.55 -1.61 50.78
N ASN A 513 64.36 -1.22 51.22
CA ASN A 513 64.18 -0.42 52.42
C ASN A 513 64.45 -1.22 53.72
N ALA A 514 64.19 -2.52 53.73
CA ALA A 514 64.52 -3.42 54.84
C ALA A 514 66.01 -3.62 54.93
N GLN A 515 66.77 -3.85 53.81
CA GLN A 515 68.21 -3.97 53.76
C GLN A 515 68.90 -2.67 54.11
N ASN A 516 68.37 -1.53 53.71
CA ASN A 516 68.98 -0.23 54.10
C ASN A 516 68.77 0.06 55.59
N LYS A 517 67.69 -0.35 56.20
CA LYS A 517 67.44 -0.23 57.67
C LYS A 517 68.37 -1.17 58.46
N GLU A 518 68.62 -2.37 57.96
CA GLU A 518 69.52 -3.32 58.57
C GLU A 518 70.98 -2.82 58.50
N ASN A 519 71.41 -2.26 57.36
CA ASN A 519 72.74 -1.64 57.21
C ASN A 519 72.92 -0.38 58.07
N GLU A 520 71.88 0.49 58.24
CA GLU A 520 71.92 1.62 59.17
C GLU A 520 71.97 1.19 60.65
N GLN A 521 71.42 0.03 61.02
CA GLN A 521 71.52 -0.51 62.39
C GLN A 521 72.94 -1.09 62.63
N ILE A 522 73.57 -1.77 61.67
CA ILE A 522 74.92 -2.30 61.73
C ILE A 522 75.94 -1.14 61.81
N GLU A 523 75.76 -0.06 61.07
CA GLU A 523 76.64 1.14 61.20
C GLU A 523 76.49 1.82 62.56
N LYS A 524 75.29 1.90 63.15
CA LYS A 524 75.09 2.50 64.49
C LYS A 524 75.61 1.61 65.63
N GLU A 525 75.71 0.31 65.50
CA GLU A 525 76.34 -0.61 66.43
C GLU A 525 77.91 -0.51 66.33
N ASN A 526 78.47 -0.44 65.11
CA ASN A 526 79.93 -0.29 64.92
C ASN A 526 80.46 1.06 65.36
N ASP A 527 79.69 2.16 65.40
CA ASP A 527 80.07 3.45 65.95
C ASP A 527 79.93 3.52 67.49
N LYS A 528 79.15 2.62 68.12
CA LYS A 528 79.11 2.53 69.59
C LYS A 528 80.34 1.79 70.17
N ASP A 529 80.88 0.82 69.45
CA ASP A 529 82.07 0.10 69.90
C ASP A 529 83.41 0.89 69.67
N LYS A 530 83.45 1.93 68.84
CA LYS A 530 84.58 2.81 68.64
C LYS A 530 84.72 3.96 69.67
N ASN A 531 83.70 4.21 70.50
CA ASN A 531 83.67 5.23 71.52
C ASN A 531 83.82 4.67 72.99
N ALA A 532 84.24 3.36 73.12
CA ALA A 532 84.43 2.67 74.39
C ALA A 532 85.86 2.16 74.61
N GLU A 533 86.88 2.79 73.90
CA GLU A 533 88.30 2.65 74.23
C GLU A 533 88.91 4.01 74.60
#